data_73c28d225cd54bc0802ec4b005459a4c
#
_entry.id   73c28d225cd54bc0802ec4b005459a4c
#
_cell.length_a   1.000
_cell.length_b   1.000
_cell.length_c   1.000
_cell.angle_alpha   90.00
_cell.angle_beta   90.00
_cell.angle_gamma   90.00
#
_symmetry.space_group_name_H-M   'P 1'
#
loop_
_entity.id
_entity.type
_entity.pdbx_description
1 polymer ?
#
loop_
_entity_poly.entity_id
_entity_poly.type
_entity_poly.pdbx_seq_one_letter_code
_entity_poly.pdbx_strand_id
1 'polypeptide(L)'
;MSKLSTAAQNEMHAWILANGGYQSIQFEAAIAEAYRIATKYGEASAALSALMYDAVAEASGAAVPVATVAETATLGEVSKAIYGASSFSQNADYISGVVGRLVKQAGADTTLQNARRDGAEFAWISIGDTCAFCELLSANGWQKASKETIKGNHADHIHANCDCQFMIRFDSDSTVEGYHPNTKLYYETEGRTMEEKANTIRRQNYSKNKAEINAQKRIAYAERTKELNSSSAEESEN
;
A
#
# COMPACT_ATOMS: atom_id res chain seq x y z
N MET A 1 11.60 1.33 -3.25
CA MET A 1 10.56 1.58 -2.21
C MET A 1 10.04 0.32 -1.55
N SER A 2 9.70 -0.75 -2.27
CA SER A 2 9.18 -1.99 -1.67
C SER A 2 10.11 -2.60 -0.60
N LYS A 3 11.43 -2.66 -0.86
CA LYS A 3 12.40 -3.21 0.10
C LYS A 3 12.46 -2.43 1.42
N LEU A 4 12.39 -1.09 1.39
CA LEU A 4 12.38 -0.26 2.60
C LEU A 4 11.10 -0.46 3.40
N SER A 5 9.95 -0.51 2.72
CA SER A 5 8.67 -0.80 3.34
C SER A 5 8.65 -2.19 4.00
N THR A 6 9.15 -3.22 3.31
CA THR A 6 9.26 -4.58 3.87
C THR A 6 10.20 -4.63 5.07
N ALA A 7 11.35 -3.93 5.00
CA ALA A 7 12.28 -3.86 6.13
C ALA A 7 11.62 -3.19 7.36
N ALA A 8 10.87 -2.11 7.15
CA ALA A 8 10.12 -1.45 8.22
C ALA A 8 9.03 -2.34 8.83
N GLN A 9 8.31 -3.09 7.99
CA GLN A 9 7.32 -4.07 8.45
C GLN A 9 7.98 -5.15 9.32
N ASN A 10 9.07 -5.72 8.84
CA ASN A 10 9.79 -6.78 9.56
C ASN A 10 10.35 -6.27 10.89
N GLU A 11 10.91 -5.04 10.93
CA GLU A 11 11.42 -4.43 12.16
C GLU A 11 10.28 -4.22 13.19
N MET A 12 9.13 -3.69 12.74
CA MET A 12 7.96 -3.52 13.62
C MET A 12 7.38 -4.84 14.11
N HIS A 13 7.26 -5.83 13.22
CA HIS A 13 6.76 -7.16 13.58
C HIS A 13 7.67 -7.85 14.60
N ALA A 14 8.99 -7.81 14.38
CA ALA A 14 9.96 -8.37 15.32
C ALA A 14 9.89 -7.67 16.68
N TRP A 15 9.72 -6.35 16.71
CA TRP A 15 9.54 -5.60 17.96
C TRP A 15 8.29 -6.04 18.72
N ILE A 16 7.15 -6.19 18.03
CA ILE A 16 5.89 -6.66 18.65
C ILE A 16 6.09 -8.05 19.27
N LEU A 17 6.71 -8.98 18.53
CA LEU A 17 6.95 -10.33 19.06
C LEU A 17 7.90 -10.33 20.28
N ALA A 18 8.96 -9.53 20.25
CA ALA A 18 9.91 -9.40 21.35
C ALA A 18 9.27 -8.81 22.62
N ASN A 19 8.16 -8.08 22.49
CA ASN A 19 7.40 -7.51 23.62
C ASN A 19 6.16 -8.36 24.00
N GLY A 20 6.15 -9.66 23.69
CA GLY A 20 5.13 -10.61 24.11
C GLY A 20 3.92 -10.71 23.15
N GLY A 21 4.06 -10.20 21.94
CA GLY A 21 3.02 -10.23 20.92
C GLY A 21 1.94 -9.15 21.11
N TYR A 22 1.00 -9.10 20.18
CA TYR A 22 -0.03 -8.05 20.12
C TYR A 22 -0.81 -7.86 21.44
N GLN A 23 -1.14 -8.93 22.13
CA GLN A 23 -1.97 -8.88 23.34
C GLN A 23 -1.24 -8.28 24.56
N SER A 24 0.09 -8.23 24.52
CA SER A 24 0.94 -7.80 25.64
C SER A 24 1.55 -6.40 25.45
N ILE A 25 1.53 -5.86 24.22
CA ILE A 25 2.13 -4.56 23.95
C ILE A 25 1.32 -3.41 24.54
N GLN A 26 2.04 -2.44 25.09
CA GLN A 26 1.45 -1.15 25.45
C GLN A 26 1.36 -0.26 24.20
N PHE A 27 0.19 0.31 23.95
CA PHE A 27 -0.07 1.06 22.71
C PHE A 27 0.83 2.29 22.56
N GLU A 28 1.11 3.01 23.66
CA GLU A 28 2.01 4.16 23.63
C GLU A 28 3.43 3.76 23.22
N ALA A 29 3.92 2.64 23.70
CA ALA A 29 5.23 2.09 23.32
C ALA A 29 5.23 1.64 21.84
N ALA A 30 4.15 1.01 21.38
CA ALA A 30 4.00 0.61 20.00
C ALA A 30 3.94 1.82 19.03
N ILE A 31 3.27 2.91 19.44
CA ILE A 31 3.21 4.15 18.65
C ILE A 31 4.59 4.81 18.59
N ALA A 32 5.32 4.88 19.71
CA ALA A 32 6.65 5.45 19.75
C ALA A 32 7.63 4.67 18.85
N GLU A 33 7.60 3.36 18.91
CA GLU A 33 8.43 2.51 18.05
C GLU A 33 8.02 2.57 16.58
N ALA A 34 6.73 2.53 16.29
CA ALA A 34 6.21 2.71 14.93
C ALA A 34 6.63 4.06 14.33
N TYR A 35 6.59 5.14 15.14
CA TYR A 35 7.06 6.45 14.71
C TYR A 35 8.56 6.46 14.40
N ARG A 36 9.38 5.89 15.27
CA ARG A 36 10.83 5.75 15.06
C ARG A 36 11.13 5.00 13.75
N ILE A 37 10.46 3.87 13.53
CA ILE A 37 10.64 3.04 12.33
C ILE A 37 10.14 3.77 11.08
N ALA A 38 8.93 4.35 11.14
CA ALA A 38 8.34 5.07 10.01
C ALA A 38 9.20 6.28 9.60
N THR A 39 9.77 7.02 10.56
CA THR A 39 10.69 8.13 10.28
C THR A 39 11.97 7.63 9.62
N LYS A 40 12.66 6.66 10.23
CA LYS A 40 13.93 6.09 9.72
C LYS A 40 13.82 5.62 8.26
N TYR A 41 12.83 4.80 7.97
CA TYR A 41 12.67 4.24 6.63
C TYR A 41 11.92 5.18 5.68
N GLY A 42 11.08 6.05 6.22
CA GLY A 42 10.36 7.08 5.47
C GLY A 42 11.31 8.13 4.88
N GLU A 43 12.26 8.63 5.66
CA GLU A 43 13.31 9.53 5.20
C GLU A 43 14.13 8.90 4.06
N ALA A 44 14.53 7.64 4.22
CA ALA A 44 15.25 6.92 3.18
C ALA A 44 14.40 6.72 1.91
N SER A 45 13.10 6.41 2.07
CA SER A 45 12.16 6.27 0.96
C SER A 45 11.96 7.58 0.20
N ALA A 46 11.78 8.68 0.93
CA ALA A 46 11.61 10.00 0.37
C ALA A 46 12.88 10.50 -0.36
N ALA A 47 14.06 10.31 0.24
CA ALA A 47 15.33 10.66 -0.39
C ALA A 47 15.58 9.87 -1.68
N LEU A 48 15.34 8.55 -1.65
CA LEU A 48 15.47 7.72 -2.84
C LEU A 48 14.50 8.13 -3.94
N SER A 49 13.28 8.53 -3.57
CA SER A 49 12.28 9.00 -4.53
C SER A 49 12.68 10.34 -5.16
N ALA A 50 13.29 11.25 -4.40
CA ALA A 50 13.84 12.48 -4.94
C ALA A 50 14.96 12.21 -5.95
N LEU A 51 15.91 11.33 -5.62
CA LEU A 51 16.98 10.93 -6.53
C LEU A 51 16.43 10.27 -7.82
N MET A 52 15.43 9.42 -7.71
CA MET A 52 14.78 8.81 -8.87
C MET A 52 14.07 9.85 -9.74
N TYR A 53 13.42 10.83 -9.10
CA TYR A 53 12.76 11.92 -9.81
C TYR A 53 13.77 12.74 -10.64
N ASP A 54 14.87 13.15 -10.01
CA ASP A 54 15.92 13.90 -10.67
C ASP A 54 16.56 13.12 -11.83
N ALA A 55 16.80 11.82 -11.63
CA ALA A 55 17.33 10.95 -12.68
C ALA A 55 16.39 10.83 -13.89
N VAL A 56 15.07 10.76 -13.66
CA VAL A 56 14.08 10.74 -14.76
C VAL A 56 14.02 12.09 -15.46
N ALA A 57 14.09 13.20 -14.72
CA ALA A 57 14.11 14.55 -15.28
C ALA A 57 15.36 14.74 -16.18
N GLU A 58 16.52 14.35 -15.70
CA GLU A 58 17.77 14.40 -16.45
C GLU A 58 17.70 13.54 -17.72
N ALA A 59 17.26 12.29 -17.60
CA ALA A 59 17.14 11.38 -18.73
C ALA A 59 16.13 11.87 -19.80
N SER A 60 15.12 12.63 -19.37
CA SER A 60 14.10 13.23 -20.26
C SER A 60 14.54 14.57 -20.83
N GLY A 61 15.67 15.13 -20.40
CA GLY A 61 16.08 16.49 -20.76
C GLY A 61 15.17 17.59 -20.19
N ALA A 62 14.41 17.29 -19.14
CA ALA A 62 13.48 18.24 -18.53
C ALA A 62 14.24 19.28 -17.69
N ALA A 63 14.02 20.56 -17.98
CA ALA A 63 14.63 21.68 -17.23
C ALA A 63 13.76 22.00 -16.01
N VAL A 64 13.82 21.17 -14.98
CA VAL A 64 13.07 21.34 -13.72
C VAL A 64 14.00 21.52 -12.52
N PRO A 65 13.55 22.16 -11.43
CA PRO A 65 14.34 22.26 -10.21
C PRO A 65 14.64 20.88 -9.60
N VAL A 66 15.75 20.77 -8.86
CA VAL A 66 16.07 19.58 -8.08
C VAL A 66 14.89 19.19 -7.18
N ALA A 67 14.64 17.91 -7.08
CA ALA A 67 13.52 17.38 -6.31
C ALA A 67 13.64 17.71 -4.82
N THR A 68 12.55 18.17 -4.23
CA THR A 68 12.43 18.38 -2.79
C THR A 68 11.89 17.12 -2.11
N VAL A 69 12.44 16.80 -0.95
CA VAL A 69 12.01 15.66 -0.14
C VAL A 69 10.75 16.04 0.64
N ALA A 70 9.74 15.18 0.64
CA ALA A 70 8.55 15.35 1.46
C ALA A 70 8.83 15.01 2.92
N GLU A 71 8.05 15.59 3.82
CA GLU A 71 8.08 15.23 5.25
C GLU A 71 7.57 13.79 5.44
N THR A 72 8.14 13.11 6.43
CA THR A 72 7.64 11.80 6.87
C THR A 72 6.39 11.96 7.74
N ALA A 73 5.71 10.84 8.00
CA ALA A 73 4.52 10.86 8.85
C ALA A 73 4.83 11.43 10.24
N THR A 74 3.99 12.35 10.69
CA THR A 74 4.06 12.91 12.04
C THR A 74 3.66 11.89 13.11
N LEU A 75 4.05 12.13 14.37
CA LEU A 75 3.63 11.27 15.48
C LEU A 75 2.10 11.14 15.57
N GLY A 76 1.36 12.24 15.29
CA GLY A 76 -0.10 12.23 15.28
C GLY A 76 -0.71 11.35 14.20
N GLU A 77 -0.14 11.35 13.00
CA GLU A 77 -0.56 10.48 11.89
C GLU A 77 -0.24 9.02 12.18
N VAL A 78 0.95 8.73 12.72
CA VAL A 78 1.32 7.37 13.14
C VAL A 78 0.38 6.87 14.23
N SER A 79 0.12 7.67 15.26
CA SER A 79 -0.81 7.34 16.34
C SER A 79 -2.20 7.00 15.79
N LYS A 80 -2.76 7.87 14.95
CA LYS A 80 -4.07 7.65 14.31
C LYS A 80 -4.08 6.38 13.47
N ALA A 81 -3.00 6.08 12.74
CA ALA A 81 -2.88 4.90 11.91
C ALA A 81 -2.81 3.62 12.74
N ILE A 82 -2.05 3.61 13.83
CA ILE A 82 -1.92 2.46 14.75
C ILE A 82 -3.25 2.19 15.47
N TYR A 83 -3.93 3.21 16.01
CA TYR A 83 -5.25 3.05 16.61
C TYR A 83 -6.29 2.56 15.60
N GLY A 84 -6.29 3.09 14.38
CA GLY A 84 -7.15 2.63 13.30
C GLY A 84 -6.90 1.16 12.94
N ALA A 85 -5.63 0.77 12.86
CA ALA A 85 -5.25 -0.62 12.60
C ALA A 85 -5.71 -1.58 13.71
N SER A 86 -5.51 -1.20 14.97
CA SER A 86 -5.88 -2.03 16.13
C SER A 86 -7.38 -2.23 16.26
N SER A 87 -8.18 -1.25 15.86
CA SER A 87 -9.64 -1.37 15.87
C SER A 87 -10.16 -2.32 14.77
N PHE A 88 -9.39 -2.50 13.69
CA PHE A 88 -9.76 -3.35 12.57
C PHE A 88 -9.28 -4.79 12.71
N SER A 89 -8.06 -4.98 13.21
CA SER A 89 -7.47 -6.32 13.40
C SER A 89 -6.48 -6.33 14.56
N GLN A 90 -6.69 -7.24 15.50
CA GLN A 90 -5.81 -7.46 16.65
C GLN A 90 -4.63 -8.38 16.26
N ASN A 91 -3.87 -7.97 15.25
CA ASN A 91 -2.80 -8.77 14.65
C ASN A 91 -1.53 -7.94 14.45
N ALA A 92 -0.37 -8.51 14.81
CA ALA A 92 0.94 -7.91 14.64
C ALA A 92 1.24 -7.58 13.15
N ASP A 93 0.86 -8.45 12.23
CA ASP A 93 1.06 -8.25 10.79
C ASP A 93 0.33 -7.01 10.28
N TYR A 94 -0.89 -6.76 10.80
CA TYR A 94 -1.67 -5.62 10.38
C TYR A 94 -1.05 -4.30 10.83
N ILE A 95 -0.58 -4.22 12.09
CA ILE A 95 0.14 -3.05 12.60
C ILE A 95 1.44 -2.83 11.82
N SER A 96 2.21 -3.90 11.60
CA SER A 96 3.46 -3.83 10.84
C SER A 96 3.22 -3.36 9.40
N GLY A 97 2.15 -3.86 8.76
CA GLY A 97 1.71 -3.42 7.43
C GLY A 97 1.41 -1.93 7.36
N VAL A 98 0.81 -1.37 8.41
CA VAL A 98 0.54 0.08 8.50
C VAL A 98 1.83 0.89 8.54
N VAL A 99 2.85 0.44 9.28
CA VAL A 99 4.17 1.10 9.31
C VAL A 99 4.82 1.08 7.92
N GLY A 100 4.79 -0.07 7.24
CA GLY A 100 5.28 -0.17 5.86
C GLY A 100 4.54 0.74 4.88
N ARG A 101 3.23 0.93 5.07
CA ARG A 101 2.44 1.88 4.30
C ARG A 101 2.92 3.32 4.49
N LEU A 102 3.18 3.75 5.71
CA LEU A 102 3.68 5.11 6.00
C LEU A 102 5.05 5.37 5.34
N VAL A 103 5.90 4.36 5.26
CA VAL A 103 7.18 4.44 4.53
C VAL A 103 6.98 4.61 3.04
N LYS A 104 6.05 3.87 2.42
CA LYS A 104 5.69 4.04 1.01
C LYS A 104 5.11 5.43 0.74
N GLN A 105 4.28 5.93 1.67
CA GLN A 105 3.66 7.23 1.56
C GLN A 105 4.69 8.36 1.43
N ALA A 106 5.73 8.36 2.26
CA ALA A 106 6.79 9.38 2.21
C ALA A 106 7.47 9.45 0.82
N GLY A 107 7.74 8.29 0.20
CA GLY A 107 8.29 8.25 -1.16
C GLY A 107 7.28 8.72 -2.22
N ALA A 108 6.02 8.33 -2.09
CA ALA A 108 4.95 8.75 -2.97
C ALA A 108 4.73 10.27 -2.92
N ASP A 109 4.65 10.83 -1.72
CA ASP A 109 4.45 12.26 -1.51
C ASP A 109 5.62 13.06 -2.10
N THR A 110 6.85 12.59 -1.93
CA THR A 110 8.03 13.20 -2.54
C THR A 110 7.89 13.30 -4.06
N THR A 111 7.56 12.19 -4.72
CA THR A 111 7.47 12.20 -6.19
C THR A 111 6.27 13.02 -6.68
N LEU A 112 5.10 12.86 -6.06
CA LEU A 112 3.89 13.52 -6.54
C LEU A 112 3.89 15.03 -6.28
N GLN A 113 4.48 15.52 -5.18
CA GLN A 113 4.63 16.96 -4.96
C GLN A 113 5.56 17.61 -5.99
N ASN A 114 6.68 16.95 -6.35
CA ASN A 114 7.58 17.44 -7.38
C ASN A 114 6.92 17.37 -8.76
N ALA A 115 6.25 16.26 -9.09
CA ALA A 115 5.51 16.12 -10.35
C ALA A 115 4.44 17.21 -10.52
N ARG A 116 3.74 17.55 -9.42
CA ARG A 116 2.75 18.65 -9.44
C ARG A 116 3.40 20.01 -9.62
N ARG A 117 4.54 20.27 -8.94
CA ARG A 117 5.30 21.52 -9.10
C ARG A 117 5.73 21.73 -10.56
N ASP A 118 6.19 20.68 -11.20
CA ASP A 118 6.82 20.73 -12.51
C ASP A 118 5.84 20.45 -13.67
N GLY A 119 4.58 20.15 -13.36
CA GLY A 119 3.55 19.83 -14.35
C GLY A 119 3.77 18.51 -15.07
N ALA A 120 4.53 17.59 -14.47
CA ALA A 120 4.76 16.26 -15.00
C ALA A 120 3.48 15.40 -14.96
N GLU A 121 3.50 14.33 -15.74
CA GLU A 121 2.47 13.28 -15.67
C GLU A 121 2.96 12.09 -14.84
N PHE A 122 2.03 11.41 -14.21
CA PHE A 122 2.28 10.19 -13.48
C PHE A 122 1.33 9.08 -13.90
N ALA A 123 1.75 7.84 -13.74
CA ALA A 123 0.92 6.66 -13.93
C ALA A 123 1.19 5.63 -12.84
N TRP A 124 0.15 5.00 -12.36
CA TRP A 124 0.27 3.90 -11.41
C TRP A 124 0.63 2.60 -12.12
N ILE A 125 1.47 1.79 -11.48
CA ILE A 125 1.82 0.45 -11.92
C ILE A 125 1.48 -0.52 -10.80
N SER A 126 0.72 -1.55 -11.12
CA SER A 126 0.52 -2.69 -10.23
C SER A 126 1.64 -3.71 -10.43
N ILE A 127 2.25 -4.16 -9.35
CA ILE A 127 3.30 -5.18 -9.36
C ILE A 127 2.88 -6.30 -8.40
N GLY A 128 2.89 -7.55 -8.88
CA GLY A 128 2.52 -8.70 -8.04
C GLY A 128 1.01 -8.84 -7.80
N ASP A 129 0.64 -9.37 -6.65
CA ASP A 129 -0.76 -9.56 -6.26
C ASP A 129 -1.44 -8.23 -5.98
N THR A 130 -2.27 -7.82 -6.92
CA THR A 130 -2.86 -6.49 -6.95
C THR A 130 -4.34 -6.54 -6.58
N CYS A 131 -4.76 -5.70 -5.65
CA CYS A 131 -6.19 -5.57 -5.34
C CYS A 131 -6.94 -4.87 -6.48
N ALA A 132 -8.26 -5.10 -6.57
CA ALA A 132 -9.12 -4.54 -7.62
C ALA A 132 -9.05 -3.00 -7.74
N PHE A 133 -8.79 -2.29 -6.63
CA PHE A 133 -8.60 -0.84 -6.66
C PHE A 133 -7.29 -0.47 -7.37
N CYS A 134 -6.19 -1.13 -7.06
CA CYS A 134 -4.90 -0.87 -7.67
C CYS A 134 -4.85 -1.31 -9.13
N GLU A 135 -5.56 -2.39 -9.48
CA GLU A 135 -5.73 -2.83 -10.87
C GLU A 135 -6.39 -1.74 -11.72
N LEU A 136 -7.49 -1.16 -11.23
CA LEU A 136 -8.16 -0.04 -11.89
C LEU A 136 -7.30 1.22 -11.94
N LEU A 137 -6.57 1.50 -10.87
CA LEU A 137 -5.71 2.66 -10.80
C LEU A 137 -4.60 2.57 -11.85
N SER A 138 -3.99 1.39 -12.00
CA SER A 138 -3.01 1.13 -13.06
C SER A 138 -3.62 1.18 -14.47
N ALA A 139 -4.88 0.80 -14.59
CA ALA A 139 -5.62 0.86 -15.85
C ALA A 139 -5.98 2.29 -16.27
N ASN A 140 -5.94 3.27 -15.39
CA ASN A 140 -6.27 4.67 -15.69
C ASN A 140 -5.23 5.36 -16.61
N GLY A 141 -4.04 4.80 -16.71
CA GLY A 141 -2.98 5.33 -17.57
C GLY A 141 -2.31 6.59 -17.03
N TRP A 142 -1.72 7.38 -17.93
CA TRP A 142 -1.05 8.62 -17.60
C TRP A 142 -2.03 9.72 -17.20
N GLN A 143 -1.70 10.41 -16.12
CA GLN A 143 -2.49 11.52 -15.58
C GLN A 143 -1.58 12.71 -15.28
N LYS A 144 -2.05 13.91 -15.60
CA LYS A 144 -1.35 15.13 -15.22
C LYS A 144 -1.38 15.28 -13.69
N ALA A 145 -0.22 15.53 -13.07
CA ALA A 145 -0.14 15.74 -11.65
C ALA A 145 -0.81 17.08 -11.26
N SER A 146 -1.99 16.99 -10.64
CA SER A 146 -2.75 18.13 -10.11
C SER A 146 -3.28 17.81 -8.72
N LYS A 147 -3.81 18.81 -8.00
CA LYS A 147 -4.47 18.56 -6.72
C LYS A 147 -5.63 17.57 -6.85
N GLU A 148 -6.38 17.68 -7.92
CA GLU A 148 -7.59 16.89 -8.18
C GLU A 148 -7.24 15.45 -8.53
N THR A 149 -6.21 15.24 -9.34
CA THR A 149 -5.78 13.89 -9.75
C THR A 149 -5.02 13.15 -8.65
N ILE A 150 -4.36 13.87 -7.74
CA ILE A 150 -3.66 13.30 -6.59
C ILE A 150 -4.63 13.04 -5.44
N LYS A 151 -5.55 13.99 -5.17
CA LYS A 151 -6.54 13.87 -4.11
C LYS A 151 -7.61 12.82 -4.47
N GLY A 152 -7.82 11.86 -3.58
CA GLY A 152 -8.79 10.77 -3.79
C GLY A 152 -8.26 9.62 -4.65
N ASN A 153 -7.04 9.71 -5.14
CA ASN A 153 -6.28 8.59 -5.67
C ASN A 153 -5.48 7.90 -4.55
N HIS A 154 -4.76 6.87 -4.91
CA HIS A 154 -3.98 6.05 -3.98
C HIS A 154 -2.92 6.82 -3.18
N ALA A 155 -2.54 8.03 -3.61
CA ALA A 155 -1.60 8.89 -2.90
C ALA A 155 -2.07 9.22 -1.48
N ASP A 156 -3.37 9.47 -1.27
CA ASP A 156 -3.93 9.73 0.04
C ASP A 156 -4.14 8.45 0.87
N HIS A 157 -4.17 7.27 0.23
CA HIS A 157 -4.56 6.00 0.86
C HIS A 157 -3.81 4.80 0.29
N ILE A 158 -2.48 4.83 0.34
CA ILE A 158 -1.68 3.62 0.02
C ILE A 158 -2.07 2.52 1.00
N HIS A 159 -2.47 1.36 0.48
CA HIS A 159 -2.85 0.21 1.30
C HIS A 159 -1.63 -0.42 1.97
N ALA A 160 -1.80 -1.01 3.15
CA ALA A 160 -0.72 -1.64 3.90
C ALA A 160 0.04 -2.71 3.09
N ASN A 161 -0.68 -3.54 2.35
CA ASN A 161 -0.12 -4.65 1.55
C ASN A 161 -0.16 -4.36 0.03
N CYS A 162 -0.08 -3.08 -0.36
CA CYS A 162 -0.08 -2.69 -1.75
C CYS A 162 1.33 -2.67 -2.32
N ASP A 163 1.56 -3.35 -3.44
CA ASP A 163 2.82 -3.33 -4.20
C ASP A 163 2.79 -2.35 -5.37
N CYS A 164 1.80 -1.47 -5.40
CA CYS A 164 1.72 -0.43 -6.41
C CYS A 164 2.92 0.51 -6.35
N GLN A 165 3.42 0.82 -7.52
CA GLN A 165 4.42 1.86 -7.76
C GLN A 165 3.84 2.87 -8.75
N PHE A 166 4.54 3.95 -8.96
CA PHE A 166 4.16 4.88 -10.01
C PHE A 166 5.41 5.32 -10.78
N MET A 167 5.17 5.71 -12.03
CA MET A 167 6.13 6.29 -12.93
C MET A 167 5.78 7.75 -13.14
N ILE A 168 6.76 8.52 -13.57
CA ILE A 168 6.59 9.89 -14.02
C ILE A 168 7.13 10.06 -15.43
N ARG A 169 6.59 11.03 -16.16
CA ARG A 169 7.14 11.51 -17.43
C ARG A 169 6.94 13.02 -17.52
N PHE A 170 7.85 13.67 -18.23
CA PHE A 170 7.82 15.12 -18.45
C PHE A 170 7.30 15.50 -19.83
N ASP A 171 7.24 14.53 -20.74
CA ASP A 171 6.76 14.70 -22.10
C ASP A 171 5.61 13.71 -22.32
N SER A 172 4.43 14.24 -22.69
CA SER A 172 3.22 13.43 -22.93
C SER A 172 3.33 12.50 -24.14
N ASP A 173 4.23 12.80 -25.07
CA ASP A 173 4.45 11.99 -26.27
C ASP A 173 5.47 10.87 -26.02
N SER A 174 6.20 10.92 -24.91
CA SER A 174 7.15 9.88 -24.53
C SER A 174 6.45 8.58 -24.14
N THR A 175 6.98 7.46 -24.65
CA THR A 175 6.56 6.11 -24.27
C THR A 175 7.53 5.53 -23.27
N VAL A 176 7.02 4.83 -22.25
CA VAL A 176 7.84 4.08 -21.31
C VAL A 176 7.78 2.61 -21.69
N GLU A 177 8.94 2.03 -21.97
CA GLU A 177 9.05 0.62 -22.36
C GLU A 177 8.42 -0.30 -21.30
N GLY A 178 7.61 -1.26 -21.76
CA GLY A 178 6.93 -2.20 -20.88
C GLY A 178 5.70 -1.66 -20.16
N TYR A 179 5.34 -0.38 -20.33
CA TYR A 179 4.12 0.16 -19.76
C TYR A 179 2.96 0.16 -20.78
N HIS A 180 2.01 -0.74 -20.56
CA HIS A 180 0.82 -0.91 -21.39
C HIS A 180 -0.44 -0.93 -20.50
N PRO A 181 -0.99 0.24 -20.12
CA PRO A 181 -2.16 0.29 -19.25
C PRO A 181 -3.39 -0.31 -19.95
N ASN A 182 -4.12 -1.16 -19.26
CA ASN A 182 -5.40 -1.68 -19.75
C ASN A 182 -6.50 -0.63 -19.56
N THR A 183 -6.42 0.47 -20.30
CA THR A 183 -7.36 1.59 -20.20
C THR A 183 -8.80 1.16 -20.46
N LYS A 184 -9.00 0.13 -21.28
CA LYS A 184 -10.31 -0.47 -21.53
C LYS A 184 -10.97 -0.95 -20.22
N LEU A 185 -10.22 -1.60 -19.34
CA LEU A 185 -10.72 -2.02 -18.03
C LEU A 185 -11.24 -0.83 -17.23
N TYR A 186 -10.52 0.28 -17.22
CA TYR A 186 -10.92 1.48 -16.48
C TYR A 186 -12.21 2.09 -17.02
N TYR A 187 -12.31 2.27 -18.35
CA TYR A 187 -13.45 2.96 -18.96
C TYR A 187 -14.71 2.09 -19.05
N GLU A 188 -14.58 0.77 -19.25
CA GLU A 188 -15.70 -0.15 -19.38
C GLU A 188 -16.25 -0.66 -18.03
N THR A 189 -15.48 -0.51 -16.92
CA THR A 189 -15.98 -0.91 -15.60
C THR A 189 -17.04 0.07 -15.12
N GLU A 190 -18.21 -0.46 -14.75
CA GLU A 190 -19.32 0.32 -14.20
C GLU A 190 -18.96 0.94 -12.83
N GLY A 191 -19.32 2.20 -12.64
CA GLY A 191 -19.10 2.98 -11.43
C GLY A 191 -18.74 4.43 -11.74
N ARG A 192 -19.14 5.35 -10.86
CA ARG A 192 -18.85 6.79 -10.98
C ARG A 192 -17.53 7.16 -10.32
N THR A 193 -17.18 6.45 -9.26
CA THR A 193 -15.94 6.63 -8.50
C THR A 193 -15.02 5.43 -8.66
N MET A 194 -13.73 5.60 -8.34
CA MET A 194 -12.76 4.49 -8.32
C MET A 194 -13.20 3.37 -7.38
N GLU A 195 -13.75 3.72 -6.21
CA GLU A 195 -14.21 2.73 -5.25
C GLU A 195 -15.44 1.95 -5.74
N GLU A 196 -16.39 2.60 -6.41
CA GLU A 196 -17.54 1.93 -7.04
C GLU A 196 -17.07 0.95 -8.12
N LYS A 197 -16.14 1.38 -8.98
CA LYS A 197 -15.54 0.53 -10.01
C LYS A 197 -14.78 -0.66 -9.39
N ALA A 198 -13.97 -0.42 -8.35
CA ALA A 198 -13.27 -1.47 -7.64
C ALA A 198 -14.24 -2.49 -7.00
N ASN A 199 -15.35 -2.03 -6.44
CA ASN A 199 -16.40 -2.90 -5.91
C ASN A 199 -17.06 -3.74 -7.01
N THR A 200 -17.25 -3.18 -8.20
CA THR A 200 -17.74 -3.93 -9.36
C THR A 200 -16.78 -5.07 -9.73
N ILE A 201 -15.48 -4.80 -9.82
CA ILE A 201 -14.47 -5.84 -10.09
C ILE A 201 -14.42 -6.88 -8.96
N ARG A 202 -14.43 -6.46 -7.69
CA ARG A 202 -14.46 -7.38 -6.55
C ARG A 202 -15.66 -8.34 -6.63
N ARG A 203 -16.84 -7.85 -6.98
CA ARG A 203 -18.05 -8.68 -7.16
C ARG A 203 -17.90 -9.65 -8.32
N GLN A 204 -17.37 -9.22 -9.45
CA GLN A 204 -17.12 -10.07 -10.62
C GLN A 204 -16.11 -11.17 -10.30
N ASN A 205 -15.00 -10.83 -9.65
CA ASN A 205 -13.97 -11.79 -9.24
C ASN A 205 -14.52 -12.77 -8.19
N TYR A 206 -15.29 -12.29 -7.21
CA TYR A 206 -15.95 -13.17 -6.25
C TYR A 206 -16.92 -14.13 -6.95
N SER A 207 -17.71 -13.67 -7.91
CA SER A 207 -18.65 -14.52 -8.64
C SER A 207 -17.95 -15.60 -9.46
N LYS A 208 -16.81 -15.28 -10.09
CA LYS A 208 -15.98 -16.23 -10.83
C LYS A 208 -15.37 -17.30 -9.92
N ASN A 209 -14.89 -16.88 -8.74
CA ASN A 209 -14.13 -17.74 -7.82
C ASN A 209 -14.98 -18.32 -6.69
N LYS A 210 -16.30 -18.07 -6.69
CA LYS A 210 -17.21 -18.45 -5.58
C LYS A 210 -17.17 -19.94 -5.23
N ALA A 211 -17.09 -20.82 -6.24
CA ALA A 211 -17.04 -22.26 -6.04
C ALA A 211 -15.75 -22.68 -5.31
N GLU A 212 -14.62 -22.14 -5.74
CA GLU A 212 -13.31 -22.40 -5.14
C GLU A 212 -13.21 -21.85 -3.71
N ILE A 213 -13.64 -20.58 -3.50
CA ILE A 213 -13.69 -19.94 -2.18
C ILE A 213 -14.55 -20.76 -1.22
N ASN A 214 -15.71 -21.26 -1.67
CA ASN A 214 -16.58 -22.08 -0.85
C ASN A 214 -15.96 -23.45 -0.53
N ALA A 215 -15.21 -24.06 -1.46
CA ALA A 215 -14.47 -25.29 -1.22
C ALA A 215 -13.38 -25.10 -0.16
N GLN A 216 -12.58 -24.04 -0.27
CA GLN A 216 -11.54 -23.70 0.71
C GLN A 216 -12.12 -23.44 2.11
N LYS A 217 -13.23 -22.69 2.19
CA LYS A 217 -13.93 -22.46 3.47
C LYS A 217 -14.43 -23.75 4.12
N ARG A 218 -14.93 -24.73 3.32
CA ARG A 218 -15.36 -26.03 3.85
C ARG A 218 -14.20 -26.83 4.41
N ILE A 219 -13.04 -26.81 3.73
CA ILE A 219 -11.82 -27.48 4.19
C ILE A 219 -11.37 -26.87 5.51
N ALA A 220 -11.21 -25.54 5.56
CA ALA A 220 -10.78 -24.83 6.76
C ALA A 220 -11.73 -25.03 7.96
N TYR A 221 -13.05 -25.09 7.70
CA TYR A 221 -14.02 -25.41 8.74
C TYR A 221 -13.87 -26.84 9.27
N ALA A 222 -13.67 -27.81 8.37
CA ALA A 222 -13.50 -29.22 8.75
C ALA A 222 -12.20 -29.43 9.56
N GLU A 223 -11.11 -28.77 9.20
CA GLU A 223 -9.84 -28.80 9.94
C GLU A 223 -10.01 -28.21 11.36
N ARG A 224 -10.60 -27.03 11.46
CA ARG A 224 -10.87 -26.39 12.75
C ARG A 224 -11.78 -27.25 13.67
N THR A 225 -12.76 -27.92 13.09
CA THR A 225 -13.65 -28.83 13.85
C THR A 225 -12.91 -30.05 14.36
N LYS A 226 -11.95 -30.59 13.57
CA LYS A 226 -11.09 -31.70 14.01
C LYS A 226 -10.20 -31.29 15.18
N GLU A 227 -9.56 -30.10 15.10
CA GLU A 227 -8.71 -29.56 16.16
C GLU A 227 -9.49 -29.38 17.47
N LEU A 228 -10.71 -28.83 17.40
CA LEU A 228 -11.56 -28.64 18.57
C LEU A 228 -12.00 -29.97 19.21
N ASN A 229 -12.28 -31.00 18.39
CA ASN A 229 -12.67 -32.30 18.88
C ASN A 229 -11.48 -33.08 19.47
N SER A 230 -10.26 -32.89 18.95
CA SER A 230 -9.06 -33.51 19.52
C SER A 230 -8.67 -32.90 20.87
N SER A 231 -8.76 -31.57 21.00
CA SER A 231 -8.47 -30.89 22.27
C SER A 231 -9.48 -31.24 23.36
N SER A 232 -10.77 -31.39 23.02
CA SER A 232 -11.81 -31.82 23.99
C SER A 232 -11.70 -33.29 24.39
N ALA A 233 -11.09 -34.14 23.58
CA ALA A 233 -10.84 -35.54 23.95
C ALA A 233 -9.66 -35.67 24.95
N GLU A 234 -8.61 -34.87 24.76
CA GLU A 234 -7.46 -34.86 25.68
C GLU A 234 -7.81 -34.28 27.08
N GLU A 235 -8.75 -33.35 27.15
CA GLU A 235 -9.23 -32.80 28.45
C GLU A 235 -10.15 -33.77 29.20
N SER A 236 -10.72 -34.77 28.55
CA SER A 236 -11.61 -35.75 29.18
C SER A 236 -10.89 -37.00 29.71
N GLU A 237 -9.59 -37.17 29.41
CA GLU A 237 -8.76 -38.31 29.87
C GLU A 237 -7.83 -37.92 31.07
N ASN A 238 -7.83 -36.67 31.54
CA ASN A 238 -7.10 -36.21 32.72
C ASN A 238 -8.09 -35.90 33.88
#